data_cea9e25adef881e6312a6d2360e5e5e3
#
_entry.id   cea9e25adef881e6312a6d2360e5e5e3
#
_cell.length_a   1.000
_cell.length_b   1.000
_cell.length_c   1.000
_cell.angle_alpha   90.00
_cell.angle_beta   90.00
_cell.angle_gamma   90.00
#
_symmetry.space_group_name_H-M   'P 1'
#
loop_
_entity.id
_entity.type
_entity.pdbx_description
1 polymer ?
#
loop_
_entity_poly.entity_id
_entity_poly.type
_entity_poly.pdbx_seq_one_letter_code
_entity_poly.pdbx_strand_id
1 'polypeptide(L)'
;MAPDGAVRGSAGDPDLAGLYRATATPARVDVPQLQCLMVDGAGDPETTPAYADAVGTLYAVSYGLRFMAKAIGEQPWKVGPLEGLWWADDPDAFLTDTRAEWRWTMLIVQPTRVTADLVGRALDAAVAKGRAPAAEHLHLDVLDEGTAFQVLHVGPYDAEGPTIAGLHRAIAEQGYALRGAHHEIYLGDPRRSAPERLRTIIRQPVQAPEDVPQG
;
A
#
# COMPACT_ATOMS: atom_id res chain seq x y z
N MET A 1 6.88 8.26 -43.92
CA MET A 1 6.66 9.45 -43.05
C MET A 1 6.01 8.92 -41.77
N ALA A 2 6.83 8.61 -40.77
CA ALA A 2 6.38 8.07 -39.50
C ALA A 2 5.99 9.23 -38.56
N PRO A 3 4.91 9.09 -37.76
CA PRO A 3 4.58 10.13 -36.81
C PRO A 3 5.50 10.07 -35.58
N ASP A 4 5.97 11.23 -35.26
CA ASP A 4 6.81 11.62 -34.14
C ASP A 4 6.15 11.19 -32.82
N GLY A 5 6.73 10.20 -32.16
CA GLY A 5 6.37 9.80 -30.81
C GLY A 5 6.99 10.77 -29.81
N ALA A 6 6.23 11.77 -29.40
CA ALA A 6 6.62 12.66 -28.32
C ALA A 6 6.94 11.84 -27.06
N VAL A 7 8.20 11.76 -26.70
CA VAL A 7 8.71 11.32 -25.41
C VAL A 7 8.10 12.26 -24.36
N ARG A 8 7.10 11.78 -23.63
CA ARG A 8 6.60 12.48 -22.45
C ARG A 8 7.75 12.51 -21.44
N GLY A 9 8.18 13.73 -21.08
CA GLY A 9 9.20 13.94 -20.09
C GLY A 9 8.86 13.16 -18.81
N SER A 10 9.88 12.56 -18.20
CA SER A 10 9.74 11.84 -16.93
C SER A 10 9.14 12.78 -15.89
N ALA A 11 7.89 12.54 -15.53
CA ALA A 11 7.35 13.13 -14.31
C ALA A 11 8.26 12.64 -13.17
N GLY A 12 8.80 13.58 -12.37
CA GLY A 12 9.60 13.24 -11.19
C GLY A 12 8.78 12.38 -10.22
N ASP A 13 9.49 11.69 -9.31
CA ASP A 13 8.79 10.90 -8.26
C ASP A 13 7.78 11.80 -7.52
N PRO A 14 6.57 11.31 -7.22
CA PRO A 14 5.57 12.07 -6.48
C PRO A 14 6.07 12.44 -5.08
N ASP A 15 5.67 13.60 -4.57
CA ASP A 15 5.94 13.99 -3.18
C ASP A 15 5.08 13.15 -2.23
N LEU A 16 5.67 12.11 -1.66
CA LEU A 16 5.01 11.21 -0.73
C LEU A 16 4.87 11.80 0.69
N ALA A 17 5.55 12.91 0.99
CA ALA A 17 5.60 13.44 2.36
C ALA A 17 4.21 13.85 2.89
N GLY A 18 3.33 14.36 2.03
CA GLY A 18 1.95 14.67 2.36
C GLY A 18 1.09 13.43 2.55
N LEU A 19 1.33 12.39 1.74
CA LEU A 19 0.55 11.14 1.77
C LEU A 19 0.79 10.32 3.03
N TYR A 20 1.97 10.47 3.66
CA TYR A 20 2.35 9.77 4.90
C TYR A 20 2.17 10.62 6.16
N ARG A 21 1.32 11.63 6.09
CA ARG A 21 0.93 12.47 7.22
C ARG A 21 -0.58 12.49 7.37
N ALA A 22 -1.04 12.10 8.54
CA ALA A 22 -2.46 12.19 8.90
C ALA A 22 -2.59 12.65 10.36
N THR A 23 -3.76 13.15 10.69
CA THR A 23 -4.17 13.52 12.05
C THR A 23 -5.29 12.60 12.51
N ALA A 24 -5.69 12.68 13.76
CA ALA A 24 -6.84 11.94 14.28
C ALA A 24 -8.19 12.44 13.71
N THR A 25 -8.17 13.52 12.92
CA THR A 25 -9.37 14.01 12.21
C THR A 25 -9.30 13.55 10.75
N PRO A 26 -10.35 12.88 10.24
CA PRO A 26 -10.43 12.51 8.84
C PRO A 26 -10.25 13.72 7.90
N ALA A 27 -9.42 13.55 6.88
CA ALA A 27 -9.16 14.59 5.89
C ALA A 27 -9.08 14.00 4.48
N ARG A 28 -9.58 14.77 3.51
CA ARG A 28 -9.44 14.43 2.09
C ARG A 28 -8.00 14.54 1.64
N VAL A 29 -7.58 13.63 0.79
CA VAL A 29 -6.27 13.61 0.13
C VAL A 29 -6.45 13.18 -1.34
N ASP A 30 -5.68 13.77 -2.23
CA ASP A 30 -5.63 13.34 -3.62
C ASP A 30 -4.33 12.55 -3.84
N VAL A 31 -4.47 11.25 -4.10
CA VAL A 31 -3.37 10.30 -4.25
C VAL A 31 -3.03 10.19 -5.73
N PRO A 32 -1.80 10.55 -6.16
CA PRO A 32 -1.39 10.33 -7.53
C PRO A 32 -1.21 8.85 -7.80
N GLN A 33 -1.07 8.47 -9.07
CA GLN A 33 -0.65 7.11 -9.40
C GLN A 33 0.72 6.82 -8.79
N LEU A 34 0.82 5.72 -8.05
CA LEU A 34 2.02 5.28 -7.35
C LEU A 34 2.50 3.94 -7.90
N GLN A 35 3.75 3.89 -8.33
CA GLN A 35 4.38 2.63 -8.71
C GLN A 35 4.76 1.84 -7.45
N CYS A 36 4.32 0.59 -7.36
CA CYS A 36 4.47 -0.23 -6.16
C CYS A 36 5.02 -1.62 -6.48
N LEU A 37 5.89 -2.14 -5.62
CA LEU A 37 6.05 -3.59 -5.50
C LEU A 37 4.88 -4.13 -4.70
N MET A 38 4.25 -5.18 -5.19
CA MET A 38 3.05 -5.78 -4.61
C MET A 38 3.20 -7.29 -4.48
N VAL A 39 2.58 -7.85 -3.45
CA VAL A 39 2.40 -9.29 -3.25
C VAL A 39 0.96 -9.52 -2.80
N ASP A 40 0.22 -10.31 -3.58
CA ASP A 40 -1.16 -10.68 -3.26
C ASP A 40 -1.20 -11.92 -2.37
N GLY A 41 -2.20 -11.97 -1.50
CA GLY A 41 -2.43 -13.10 -0.63
C GLY A 41 -3.83 -13.13 -0.04
N ALA A 42 -4.07 -14.15 0.78
CA ALA A 42 -5.35 -14.34 1.46
C ALA A 42 -5.16 -14.98 2.83
N GLY A 43 -6.18 -14.87 3.66
CA GLY A 43 -6.24 -15.44 5.00
C GLY A 43 -5.83 -14.46 6.10
N ASP A 44 -5.92 -14.93 7.32
CA ASP A 44 -5.62 -14.16 8.51
C ASP A 44 -4.12 -13.83 8.60
N PRO A 45 -3.72 -12.54 8.63
CA PRO A 45 -2.32 -12.10 8.67
C PRO A 45 -1.57 -12.57 9.93
N GLU A 46 -2.27 -12.88 11.03
CA GLU A 46 -1.65 -13.33 12.27
C GLU A 46 -1.28 -14.82 12.23
N THR A 47 -1.98 -15.63 11.43
CA THR A 47 -1.84 -17.08 11.44
C THR A 47 -1.32 -17.66 10.12
N THR A 48 -1.50 -16.96 8.99
CA THR A 48 -1.03 -17.46 7.69
C THR A 48 0.46 -17.14 7.46
N PRO A 49 1.30 -18.16 7.16
CA PRO A 49 2.70 -17.91 6.79
C PRO A 49 2.85 -17.01 5.56
N ALA A 50 1.88 -17.06 4.63
CA ALA A 50 1.90 -16.28 3.40
C ALA A 50 2.04 -14.77 3.64
N TYR A 51 1.46 -14.23 4.73
CA TYR A 51 1.61 -12.82 5.08
C TYR A 51 3.05 -12.47 5.45
N ALA A 52 3.67 -13.24 6.33
CA ALA A 52 5.07 -13.02 6.73
C ALA A 52 6.03 -13.18 5.53
N ASP A 53 5.75 -14.14 4.65
CA ASP A 53 6.50 -14.39 3.43
C ASP A 53 6.40 -13.23 2.44
N ALA A 54 5.20 -12.67 2.28
CA ALA A 54 4.96 -11.47 1.46
C ALA A 54 5.76 -10.27 1.97
N VAL A 55 5.65 -9.97 3.26
CA VAL A 55 6.36 -8.86 3.91
C VAL A 55 7.88 -9.03 3.78
N GLY A 56 8.39 -10.23 4.04
CA GLY A 56 9.82 -10.56 3.91
C GLY A 56 10.32 -10.36 2.48
N THR A 57 9.57 -10.83 1.49
CA THR A 57 9.89 -10.71 0.07
C THR A 57 9.91 -9.25 -0.38
N LEU A 58 8.88 -8.47 -0.03
CA LEU A 58 8.79 -7.05 -0.37
C LEU A 58 9.99 -6.25 0.13
N TYR A 59 10.36 -6.43 1.40
CA TYR A 59 11.52 -5.73 1.96
C TYR A 59 12.84 -6.23 1.34
N ALA A 60 13.00 -7.54 1.12
CA ALA A 60 14.22 -8.07 0.51
C ALA A 60 14.48 -7.48 -0.87
N VAL A 61 13.44 -7.40 -1.71
CA VAL A 61 13.53 -6.85 -3.07
C VAL A 61 13.67 -5.32 -3.03
N SER A 62 12.90 -4.59 -2.22
CA SER A 62 12.99 -3.13 -2.10
C SER A 62 14.38 -2.66 -1.65
N TYR A 63 14.97 -3.33 -0.66
CA TYR A 63 16.35 -3.04 -0.26
C TYR A 63 17.37 -3.49 -1.31
N GLY A 64 17.12 -4.58 -2.03
CA GLY A 64 17.93 -5.02 -3.17
C GLY A 64 18.02 -3.94 -4.25
N LEU A 65 16.89 -3.40 -4.66
CA LEU A 65 16.79 -2.29 -5.63
C LEU A 65 17.56 -1.05 -5.15
N ARG A 66 17.36 -0.66 -3.89
CA ARG A 66 18.09 0.47 -3.30
C ARG A 66 19.62 0.26 -3.31
N PHE A 67 20.10 -0.95 -3.01
CA PHE A 67 21.53 -1.26 -3.04
C PHE A 67 22.08 -1.30 -4.48
N MET A 68 21.30 -1.78 -5.46
CA MET A 68 21.68 -1.75 -6.87
C MET A 68 21.85 -0.31 -7.35
N ALA A 69 20.92 0.59 -7.06
CA ALA A 69 21.03 2.01 -7.39
C ALA A 69 22.31 2.63 -6.80
N LYS A 70 22.59 2.36 -5.52
CA LYS A 70 23.81 2.84 -4.86
C LYS A 70 25.09 2.32 -5.55
N ALA A 71 25.09 1.05 -6.00
CA ALA A 71 26.26 0.43 -6.63
C ALA A 71 26.65 1.07 -7.98
N ILE A 72 25.69 1.68 -8.68
CA ILE A 72 25.92 2.39 -9.95
C ILE A 72 26.04 3.92 -9.76
N GLY A 73 26.16 4.39 -8.51
CA GLY A 73 26.37 5.81 -8.20
C GLY A 73 25.10 6.66 -8.19
N GLU A 74 23.91 6.05 -8.28
CA GLU A 74 22.66 6.78 -8.14
C GLU A 74 22.37 7.11 -6.67
N GLN A 75 21.62 8.20 -6.44
CA GLN A 75 21.12 8.55 -5.11
C GLN A 75 20.14 7.47 -4.64
N PRO A 76 20.48 6.74 -3.55
CA PRO A 76 19.57 5.74 -3.01
C PRO A 76 18.41 6.43 -2.28
N TRP A 77 17.19 5.98 -2.57
CA TRP A 77 15.99 6.45 -1.88
C TRP A 77 15.79 5.75 -0.54
N LYS A 78 14.98 6.33 0.32
CA LYS A 78 14.50 5.67 1.53
C LYS A 78 13.41 4.66 1.14
N VAL A 79 13.57 3.39 1.51
CA VAL A 79 12.48 2.41 1.37
C VAL A 79 11.29 2.89 2.20
N GLY A 80 10.12 2.95 1.57
CA GLY A 80 8.88 3.41 2.17
C GLY A 80 8.36 2.51 3.30
N PRO A 81 7.27 2.91 3.95
CA PRO A 81 6.57 2.03 4.88
C PRO A 81 6.01 0.81 4.13
N LEU A 82 5.67 -0.22 4.89
CA LEU A 82 4.79 -1.27 4.43
C LEU A 82 3.38 -0.71 4.37
N GLU A 83 2.64 -1.06 3.32
CA GLU A 83 1.26 -0.70 3.14
C GLU A 83 0.46 -1.96 2.81
N GLY A 84 -0.82 -1.99 3.14
CA GLY A 84 -1.71 -3.11 2.88
C GLY A 84 -3.05 -2.66 2.35
N LEU A 85 -3.48 -3.27 1.25
CA LEU A 85 -4.85 -3.16 0.75
C LEU A 85 -5.62 -4.37 1.25
N TRP A 86 -6.80 -4.15 1.82
CA TRP A 86 -7.60 -5.18 2.45
C TRP A 86 -9.00 -5.19 1.88
N TRP A 87 -9.49 -6.38 1.54
CA TRP A 87 -10.87 -6.60 1.09
C TRP A 87 -11.32 -8.02 1.39
N ALA A 88 -12.62 -8.24 1.29
CA ALA A 88 -13.23 -9.56 1.29
C ALA A 88 -14.29 -9.61 0.17
N ASP A 89 -14.54 -10.79 -0.36
CA ASP A 89 -15.59 -10.98 -1.38
C ASP A 89 -16.99 -10.70 -0.77
N ASP A 90 -17.17 -11.01 0.53
CA ASP A 90 -18.32 -10.64 1.34
C ASP A 90 -17.94 -9.46 2.24
N PRO A 91 -18.54 -8.27 2.07
CA PRO A 91 -18.29 -7.11 2.94
C PRO A 91 -18.56 -7.40 4.43
N ASP A 92 -19.48 -8.33 4.74
CA ASP A 92 -19.81 -8.72 6.12
C ASP A 92 -18.68 -9.52 6.80
N ALA A 93 -17.71 -10.05 6.03
CA ALA A 93 -16.55 -10.73 6.57
C ALA A 93 -15.69 -9.84 7.50
N PHE A 94 -15.69 -8.51 7.26
CA PHE A 94 -15.06 -7.55 8.17
C PHE A 94 -15.83 -7.32 9.47
N LEU A 95 -17.15 -7.58 9.46
CA LEU A 95 -18.03 -7.41 10.61
C LEU A 95 -18.11 -8.68 11.47
N THR A 96 -17.84 -9.85 10.88
CA THR A 96 -18.02 -11.19 11.48
C THR A 96 -16.72 -11.82 11.97
N ASP A 97 -15.59 -11.10 11.94
CA ASP A 97 -14.24 -11.57 12.33
C ASP A 97 -13.79 -12.84 11.58
N THR A 98 -14.31 -13.05 10.36
CA THR A 98 -13.91 -14.16 9.48
C THR A 98 -12.62 -13.81 8.72
N ARG A 99 -11.54 -13.55 9.46
CA ARG A 99 -10.23 -13.16 8.89
C ARG A 99 -9.66 -14.19 7.91
N ALA A 100 -10.09 -15.43 7.97
CA ALA A 100 -9.71 -16.47 7.02
C ALA A 100 -10.19 -16.19 5.58
N GLU A 101 -11.23 -15.36 5.41
CA GLU A 101 -11.79 -14.96 4.11
C GLU A 101 -11.19 -13.64 3.59
N TRP A 102 -10.33 -13.00 4.38
CA TRP A 102 -9.69 -11.76 3.96
C TRP A 102 -8.76 -12.00 2.79
N ARG A 103 -8.78 -11.07 1.87
CA ARG A 103 -7.79 -10.93 0.80
C ARG A 103 -6.99 -9.67 1.04
N TRP A 104 -5.76 -9.71 0.64
CA TRP A 104 -4.87 -8.57 0.82
C TRP A 104 -3.84 -8.48 -0.29
N THR A 105 -3.42 -7.26 -0.59
CA THR A 105 -2.21 -6.94 -1.33
C THR A 105 -1.28 -6.16 -0.41
N MET A 106 -0.17 -6.75 -0.03
CA MET A 106 0.89 -6.01 0.66
C MET A 106 1.76 -5.30 -0.35
N LEU A 107 2.15 -4.06 -0.05
CA LEU A 107 2.91 -3.25 -1.01
C LEU A 107 3.93 -2.32 -0.36
N ILE A 108 4.92 -1.90 -1.18
CA ILE A 108 5.89 -0.84 -0.86
C ILE A 108 6.05 0.04 -2.10
N VAL A 109 5.79 1.34 -1.95
CA VAL A 109 5.96 2.32 -3.04
C VAL A 109 7.41 2.38 -3.48
N GLN A 110 7.60 2.40 -4.81
CA GLN A 110 8.91 2.48 -5.46
C GLN A 110 9.02 3.76 -6.29
N PRO A 111 10.24 4.31 -6.46
CA PRO A 111 10.47 5.38 -7.42
C PRO A 111 10.08 4.98 -8.85
N THR A 112 9.61 5.94 -9.64
CA THR A 112 9.17 5.72 -11.03
C THR A 112 10.28 5.19 -11.96
N ARG A 113 11.55 5.39 -11.59
CA ARG A 113 12.72 4.87 -12.31
C ARG A 113 12.97 3.37 -12.09
N VAL A 114 12.30 2.73 -11.16
CA VAL A 114 12.40 1.27 -10.95
C VAL A 114 11.66 0.58 -12.08
N THR A 115 12.39 -0.20 -12.88
CA THR A 115 11.84 -0.93 -14.03
C THR A 115 11.60 -2.40 -13.69
N ALA A 116 10.77 -3.09 -14.48
CA ALA A 116 10.53 -4.52 -14.34
C ALA A 116 11.84 -5.34 -14.43
N ASP A 117 12.80 -4.94 -15.28
CA ASP A 117 14.13 -5.58 -15.36
C ASP A 117 14.90 -5.45 -14.05
N LEU A 118 14.92 -4.27 -13.43
CA LEU A 118 15.57 -4.07 -12.14
C LEU A 118 14.90 -4.90 -11.03
N VAL A 119 13.57 -4.99 -11.05
CA VAL A 119 12.82 -5.82 -10.12
C VAL A 119 13.19 -7.30 -10.30
N GLY A 120 13.20 -7.81 -11.55
CA GLY A 120 13.60 -9.19 -11.84
C GLY A 120 14.99 -9.52 -11.28
N ARG A 121 15.97 -8.66 -11.55
CA ARG A 121 17.35 -8.84 -11.06
C ARG A 121 17.45 -8.80 -9.52
N ALA A 122 16.70 -7.90 -8.87
CA ALA A 122 16.66 -7.83 -7.41
C ALA A 122 15.98 -9.05 -6.79
N LEU A 123 14.91 -9.53 -7.44
CA LEU A 123 14.17 -10.73 -7.05
C LEU A 123 15.05 -11.97 -7.16
N ASP A 124 15.72 -12.18 -8.30
CA ASP A 124 16.65 -13.31 -8.51
C ASP A 124 17.75 -13.33 -7.44
N ALA A 125 18.30 -12.15 -7.12
CA ALA A 125 19.32 -12.02 -6.08
C ALA A 125 18.77 -12.34 -4.67
N ALA A 126 17.49 -12.03 -4.41
CA ALA A 126 16.82 -12.33 -3.15
C ALA A 126 16.48 -13.83 -3.05
N VAL A 127 15.98 -14.43 -4.12
CA VAL A 127 15.70 -15.87 -4.23
C VAL A 127 16.96 -16.69 -4.02
N ALA A 128 18.06 -16.33 -4.68
CA ALA A 128 19.35 -17.01 -4.52
C ALA A 128 19.88 -17.01 -3.08
N LYS A 129 19.42 -16.06 -2.25
CA LYS A 129 19.76 -15.95 -0.82
C LYS A 129 18.69 -16.53 0.12
N GLY A 130 17.64 -17.17 -0.43
CA GLY A 130 16.51 -17.69 0.34
C GLY A 130 15.71 -16.61 1.08
N ARG A 131 15.64 -15.36 0.54
CA ARG A 131 15.01 -14.20 1.18
C ARG A 131 13.72 -13.73 0.52
N ALA A 132 13.23 -14.45 -0.48
CA ALA A 132 12.01 -14.13 -1.21
C ALA A 132 11.08 -15.35 -1.30
N PRO A 133 10.51 -15.84 -0.19
CA PRO A 133 9.65 -17.02 -0.18
C PRO A 133 8.36 -16.82 -0.98
N ALA A 134 7.84 -15.59 -1.12
CA ALA A 134 6.68 -15.25 -1.95
C ALA A 134 7.06 -14.72 -3.35
N ALA A 135 8.20 -15.15 -3.91
CA ALA A 135 8.72 -14.63 -5.18
C ALA A 135 7.73 -14.76 -6.36
N GLU A 136 6.96 -15.84 -6.40
CA GLU A 136 5.99 -16.13 -7.47
C GLU A 136 4.77 -15.19 -7.47
N HIS A 137 4.50 -14.53 -6.34
CA HIS A 137 3.39 -13.61 -6.16
C HIS A 137 3.82 -12.13 -6.24
N LEU A 138 5.15 -11.86 -6.35
CA LEU A 138 5.65 -10.49 -6.41
C LEU A 138 5.53 -9.92 -7.82
N HIS A 139 4.95 -8.72 -7.91
CA HIS A 139 4.83 -7.98 -9.16
C HIS A 139 5.07 -6.48 -8.94
N LEU A 140 5.34 -5.77 -10.04
CA LEU A 140 5.43 -4.31 -10.09
C LEU A 140 4.17 -3.79 -10.77
N ASP A 141 3.38 -2.97 -10.08
CA ASP A 141 2.14 -2.43 -10.62
C ASP A 141 1.90 -0.99 -10.14
N VAL A 142 0.83 -0.38 -10.62
CA VAL A 142 0.43 0.99 -10.31
C VAL A 142 -0.78 0.97 -9.39
N LEU A 143 -0.63 1.59 -8.22
CA LEU A 143 -1.75 1.91 -7.34
C LEU A 143 -2.39 3.22 -7.82
N ASP A 144 -3.70 3.17 -8.12
CA ASP A 144 -4.50 4.31 -8.59
C ASP A 144 -5.71 4.52 -7.66
N GLU A 145 -5.50 5.28 -6.60
CA GLU A 145 -6.54 5.58 -5.62
C GLU A 145 -7.30 6.87 -5.92
N GLY A 146 -6.64 7.85 -6.56
CA GLY A 146 -7.25 9.15 -6.83
C GLY A 146 -7.69 9.87 -5.55
N THR A 147 -8.92 10.38 -5.53
CA THR A 147 -9.47 11.03 -4.32
C THR A 147 -9.72 9.99 -3.23
N ALA A 148 -9.20 10.24 -2.04
CA ALA A 148 -9.35 9.41 -0.85
C ALA A 148 -9.55 10.27 0.40
N PHE A 149 -9.96 9.65 1.49
CA PHE A 149 -9.90 10.22 2.83
C PHE A 149 -8.95 9.40 3.69
N GLN A 150 -8.26 10.07 4.61
CA GLN A 150 -7.36 9.39 5.52
C GLN A 150 -7.43 9.94 6.94
N VAL A 151 -7.08 9.09 7.90
CA VAL A 151 -7.05 9.40 9.33
C VAL A 151 -5.89 8.66 9.98
N LEU A 152 -5.30 9.24 11.03
CA LEU A 152 -4.30 8.56 11.83
C LEU A 152 -4.97 7.77 12.96
N HIS A 153 -4.72 6.46 13.00
CA HIS A 153 -4.94 5.63 14.17
C HIS A 153 -3.65 5.54 15.00
N VAL A 154 -3.81 5.62 16.31
CA VAL A 154 -2.72 5.39 17.29
C VAL A 154 -3.19 4.33 18.26
N GLY A 155 -2.57 3.16 18.22
CA GLY A 155 -2.98 2.00 19.01
C GLY A 155 -2.73 0.68 18.29
N PRO A 156 -3.12 -0.45 18.91
CA PRO A 156 -3.02 -1.76 18.28
C PRO A 156 -4.04 -1.92 17.13
N TYR A 157 -3.74 -2.78 16.18
CA TYR A 157 -4.56 -2.99 14.97
C TYR A 157 -5.98 -3.48 15.28
N ASP A 158 -6.16 -4.29 16.31
CA ASP A 158 -7.47 -4.78 16.77
C ASP A 158 -8.37 -3.67 17.36
N ALA A 159 -7.80 -2.49 17.64
CA ALA A 159 -8.54 -1.31 18.12
C ALA A 159 -8.88 -0.31 16.99
N GLU A 160 -8.63 -0.62 15.72
CA GLU A 160 -8.87 0.29 14.59
C GLU A 160 -10.36 0.49 14.25
N GLY A 161 -11.24 -0.45 14.62
CA GLY A 161 -12.64 -0.44 14.26
C GLY A 161 -13.36 0.90 14.49
N PRO A 162 -13.28 1.55 15.67
CA PRO A 162 -13.88 2.87 15.89
C PRO A 162 -13.32 3.97 15.00
N THR A 163 -12.02 3.92 14.66
CA THR A 163 -11.34 4.89 13.76
C THR A 163 -11.86 4.72 12.35
N ILE A 164 -11.96 3.48 11.86
CA ILE A 164 -12.51 3.13 10.54
C ILE A 164 -13.97 3.60 10.44
N ALA A 165 -14.79 3.30 11.43
CA ALA A 165 -16.19 3.74 11.46
C ALA A 165 -16.32 5.27 11.46
N GLY A 166 -15.42 5.98 12.15
CA GLY A 166 -15.34 7.44 12.14
C GLY A 166 -14.96 8.00 10.79
N LEU A 167 -14.01 7.37 10.10
CA LEU A 167 -13.60 7.73 8.74
C LEU A 167 -14.75 7.56 7.74
N HIS A 168 -15.43 6.41 7.75
CA HIS A 168 -16.55 6.12 6.85
C HIS A 168 -17.72 7.08 7.07
N ARG A 169 -18.02 7.43 8.31
CA ARG A 169 -19.06 8.42 8.64
C ARG A 169 -18.68 9.80 8.08
N ALA A 170 -17.45 10.26 8.27
CA ALA A 170 -17.00 11.55 7.75
C ALA A 170 -17.02 11.61 6.20
N ILE A 171 -16.76 10.50 5.53
CA ILE A 171 -16.87 10.34 4.08
C ILE A 171 -18.34 10.51 3.65
N ALA A 172 -19.26 9.79 4.30
CA ALA A 172 -20.69 9.83 3.99
C ALA A 172 -21.31 11.23 4.27
N GLU A 173 -20.91 11.88 5.38
CA GLU A 173 -21.34 13.25 5.71
C GLU A 173 -20.94 14.28 4.66
N GLN A 174 -19.85 14.04 3.92
CA GLN A 174 -19.41 14.86 2.80
C GLN A 174 -20.00 14.43 1.44
N GLY A 175 -20.90 13.45 1.44
CA GLY A 175 -21.62 12.99 0.26
C GLY A 175 -20.83 12.05 -0.65
N TYR A 176 -19.67 11.54 -0.23
CA TYR A 176 -18.89 10.59 -1.01
C TYR A 176 -19.33 9.14 -0.74
N ALA A 177 -19.16 8.27 -1.74
CA ALA A 177 -19.28 6.82 -1.60
C ALA A 177 -17.89 6.17 -1.46
N LEU A 178 -17.83 5.06 -0.73
CA LEU A 178 -16.59 4.28 -0.63
C LEU A 178 -16.27 3.61 -1.97
N ARG A 179 -14.99 3.51 -2.30
CA ARG A 179 -14.49 2.87 -3.52
C ARG A 179 -13.23 2.05 -3.19
N GLY A 180 -13.01 0.97 -3.93
CA GLY A 180 -11.78 0.18 -3.82
C GLY A 180 -11.61 -0.51 -2.46
N ALA A 181 -10.38 -0.88 -2.16
CA ALA A 181 -10.00 -1.57 -0.94
C ALA A 181 -9.78 -0.61 0.24
N HIS A 182 -9.94 -1.11 1.45
CA HIS A 182 -9.45 -0.47 2.66
C HIS A 182 -7.92 -0.47 2.64
N HIS A 183 -7.28 0.67 2.89
CA HIS A 183 -5.84 0.82 2.78
C HIS A 183 -5.24 1.23 4.13
N GLU A 184 -4.27 0.46 4.59
CA GLU A 184 -3.51 0.72 5.81
C GLU A 184 -2.04 1.00 5.48
N ILE A 185 -1.47 2.06 6.07
CA ILE A 185 -0.08 2.46 5.90
C ILE A 185 0.59 2.40 7.27
N TYR A 186 1.52 1.47 7.45
CA TYR A 186 2.12 1.16 8.74
C TYR A 186 3.35 2.04 9.00
N LEU A 187 3.20 3.07 9.86
CA LEU A 187 4.26 4.04 10.15
C LEU A 187 5.29 3.57 11.19
N GLY A 188 5.10 2.39 11.74
CA GLY A 188 5.98 1.78 12.74
C GLY A 188 6.19 0.29 12.52
N ASP A 189 7.25 -0.26 13.09
CA ASP A 189 7.49 -1.70 13.10
C ASP A 189 6.88 -2.28 14.41
N PRO A 190 5.85 -3.15 14.33
CA PRO A 190 5.19 -3.72 15.51
C PRO A 190 6.12 -4.57 16.36
N ARG A 191 7.23 -5.06 15.81
CA ARG A 191 8.25 -5.81 16.55
C ARG A 191 9.14 -4.92 17.42
N ARG A 192 9.09 -3.59 17.21
CA ARG A 192 9.97 -2.60 17.87
C ARG A 192 9.21 -1.54 18.66
N SER A 193 7.89 -1.49 18.51
CA SER A 193 7.03 -0.51 19.16
C SER A 193 6.04 -1.23 20.07
N ALA A 194 5.75 -0.66 21.23
CA ALA A 194 4.66 -1.13 22.06
C ALA A 194 3.32 -0.92 21.34
N PRO A 195 2.34 -1.84 21.45
CA PRO A 195 1.10 -1.80 20.68
C PRO A 195 0.38 -0.46 20.76
N GLU A 196 0.28 0.14 21.94
CA GLU A 196 -0.38 1.43 22.17
C GLU A 196 0.33 2.64 21.53
N ARG A 197 1.53 2.45 20.98
CA ARG A 197 2.30 3.47 20.25
C ARG A 197 2.41 3.18 18.76
N LEU A 198 1.80 2.13 18.28
CA LEU A 198 1.70 1.87 16.85
C LEU A 198 0.92 3.00 16.18
N ARG A 199 1.26 3.28 14.94
CA ARG A 199 0.65 4.35 14.17
C ARG A 199 0.36 3.82 12.77
N THR A 200 -0.92 3.83 12.42
CA THR A 200 -1.42 3.44 11.10
C THR A 200 -2.14 4.62 10.47
N ILE A 201 -1.83 4.95 9.24
CA ILE A 201 -2.75 5.78 8.46
C ILE A 201 -3.76 4.83 7.83
N ILE A 202 -5.02 5.05 8.17
CA ILE A 202 -6.16 4.39 7.54
C ILE A 202 -6.64 5.29 6.42
N ARG A 203 -6.65 4.77 5.19
CA ARG A 203 -7.06 5.48 3.98
C ARG A 203 -8.18 4.73 3.30
N GLN A 204 -9.15 5.47 2.80
CA GLN A 204 -10.25 4.94 2.05
C GLN A 204 -10.43 5.74 0.76
N PRO A 205 -10.19 5.14 -0.41
CA PRO A 205 -10.54 5.75 -1.69
C PRO A 205 -12.05 5.98 -1.78
N VAL A 206 -12.44 7.04 -2.48
CA VAL A 206 -13.84 7.45 -2.57
C VAL A 206 -14.23 7.79 -4.00
N GLN A 207 -15.53 7.75 -4.24
CA GLN A 207 -16.17 8.21 -5.46
C GLN A 207 -16.99 9.46 -5.17
N ALA A 208 -16.83 10.48 -6.02
CA ALA A 208 -17.61 11.71 -5.89
C ALA A 208 -19.12 11.46 -6.11
N PRO A 209 -19.99 12.28 -5.51
CA PRO A 209 -21.45 12.12 -5.66
C PRO A 209 -21.94 12.14 -7.12
N GLU A 210 -21.27 12.89 -7.98
CA GLU A 210 -21.59 13.02 -9.42
C GLU A 210 -21.27 11.76 -10.23
N ASP A 211 -20.39 10.91 -9.71
CA ASP A 211 -19.93 9.68 -10.35
C ASP A 211 -20.66 8.43 -9.82
N VAL A 212 -21.59 8.58 -8.88
CA VAL A 212 -22.37 7.45 -8.35
C VAL A 212 -23.51 7.15 -9.34
N PRO A 213 -23.54 5.95 -9.96
CA PRO A 213 -24.67 5.55 -10.83
C PRO A 213 -25.96 5.65 -10.04
N GLN A 214 -26.90 6.47 -10.52
CA GLN A 214 -28.25 6.50 -9.97
C GLN A 214 -28.95 5.21 -10.38
N GLY A 215 -29.03 4.23 -9.45
CA GLY A 215 -29.70 2.94 -9.64
C GLY A 215 -31.22 3.05 -9.72
#